data_6a1e6fbeebd702b675cf646ae15be974
#
_entry.id   6a1e6fbeebd702b675cf646ae15be974
#
_cell.length_a   1.000
_cell.length_b   1.000
_cell.length_c   1.000
_cell.angle_alpha   90.00
_cell.angle_beta   90.00
_cell.angle_gamma   90.00
#
_symmetry.space_group_name_H-M   'P 1'
#
loop_
_entity.id
_entity.type
_entity.pdbx_description
1 polymer ?
#
loop_
_entity_poly.entity_id
_entity_poly.type
_entity_poly.pdbx_seq_one_letter_code
_entity_poly.pdbx_strand_id
1 'polypeptide(L)'
;MALVKVKPTSPGRRGMVKVVNPDLYKGRPFAALLEKKSKSAGRNNNGHITTRHIGGGHKQHYRVVDFRRNKDGIPAKVERLEYDPNRTANIALLCYADGERRYIIAPKGVAVGDQLLSGSEAPIRAGNCLPIRNIPVGTTLHCVEMLPGKGAQMARTAGAGVVLMAREGTYAQIRLRSGEVRRVHIECRATVGEVGNGEHSLRKIGKAGAMRWRGIRPTVRGVVMNPIDHPHGGGEGKTAAGRHPVSPWGQQTKGKRTRRNKRTTSMIVSRRGKK
;
A
#
# COMPACT_ATOMS: atom_id res chain seq x y z
N MET A 1 13.44 -12.91 -2.97
CA MET A 1 12.07 -13.23 -3.46
C MET A 1 12.14 -13.69 -4.91
N ALA A 2 11.33 -14.66 -5.32
CA ALA A 2 11.33 -15.21 -6.67
C ALA A 2 9.92 -15.27 -7.27
N LEU A 3 9.81 -15.04 -8.57
CA LEU A 3 8.58 -15.27 -9.35
C LEU A 3 8.60 -16.71 -9.86
N VAL A 4 7.59 -17.47 -9.48
CA VAL A 4 7.46 -18.88 -9.86
C VAL A 4 6.22 -19.07 -10.72
N LYS A 5 6.39 -19.52 -11.96
CA LYS A 5 5.29 -20.02 -12.80
C LYS A 5 4.84 -21.38 -12.25
N VAL A 6 3.54 -21.54 -12.09
CA VAL A 6 2.95 -22.78 -11.60
C VAL A 6 2.82 -23.77 -12.78
N LYS A 7 3.06 -25.06 -12.54
CA LYS A 7 2.86 -26.13 -13.57
C LYS A 7 1.44 -26.07 -14.14
N PRO A 8 1.24 -26.11 -15.46
CA PRO A 8 -0.05 -25.93 -16.11
C PRO A 8 -0.93 -27.19 -16.08
N THR A 9 -1.19 -27.69 -14.87
CA THR A 9 -1.98 -28.94 -14.67
C THR A 9 -3.49 -28.74 -14.79
N SER A 10 -3.97 -27.49 -14.83
CA SER A 10 -5.38 -27.14 -15.03
C SER A 10 -5.51 -25.74 -15.65
N PRO A 11 -6.68 -25.40 -16.28
CA PRO A 11 -6.88 -24.09 -16.87
C PRO A 11 -6.58 -22.93 -15.92
N GLY A 12 -6.98 -23.02 -14.66
CA GLY A 12 -6.72 -22.01 -13.64
C GLY A 12 -5.25 -21.89 -13.21
N ARG A 13 -4.44 -22.92 -13.42
CA ARG A 13 -3.00 -22.91 -13.07
C ARG A 13 -2.11 -22.50 -14.25
N ARG A 14 -2.57 -22.66 -15.48
CA ARG A 14 -1.80 -22.35 -16.70
C ARG A 14 -1.21 -20.94 -16.71
N GLY A 15 -1.99 -19.94 -16.33
CA GLY A 15 -1.56 -18.55 -16.30
C GLY A 15 -1.14 -18.06 -14.90
N MET A 16 -1.01 -18.94 -13.91
CA MET A 16 -0.72 -18.53 -12.53
C MET A 16 0.77 -18.28 -12.31
N VAL A 17 1.08 -17.12 -11.73
CA VAL A 17 2.43 -16.74 -11.28
C VAL A 17 2.36 -16.37 -9.79
N LYS A 18 3.20 -17.00 -8.99
CA LYS A 18 3.30 -16.74 -7.54
C LYS A 18 4.60 -15.98 -7.23
N VAL A 19 4.53 -15.11 -6.22
CA VAL A 19 5.72 -14.58 -5.55
C VAL A 19 6.02 -15.51 -4.39
N VAL A 20 7.23 -16.03 -4.34
CA VAL A 20 7.71 -16.91 -3.27
C VAL A 20 8.82 -16.18 -2.53
N ASN A 21 8.69 -16.08 -1.23
CA ASN A 21 9.74 -15.58 -0.34
C ASN A 21 10.03 -16.66 0.71
N PRO A 22 11.21 -17.30 0.67
CA PRO A 22 11.58 -18.34 1.62
C PRO A 22 11.77 -17.81 3.05
N ASP A 23 12.14 -16.54 3.20
CA ASP A 23 12.47 -15.92 4.48
C ASP A 23 11.24 -15.59 5.34
N LEU A 24 10.03 -15.77 4.76
CA LEU A 24 8.79 -15.52 5.50
C LEU A 24 8.52 -16.62 6.53
N TYR A 25 8.24 -16.16 7.75
CA TYR A 25 7.81 -17.02 8.83
C TYR A 25 6.49 -17.74 8.49
N LYS A 26 6.47 -19.05 8.67
CA LYS A 26 5.33 -19.92 8.31
C LYS A 26 4.39 -20.19 9.48
N GLY A 27 4.75 -19.78 10.70
CA GLY A 27 3.96 -19.97 11.90
C GLY A 27 2.84 -18.96 12.07
N ARG A 28 2.24 -18.94 13.26
CA ARG A 28 1.17 -18.03 13.64
C ARG A 28 1.73 -16.62 13.91
N PRO A 29 0.99 -15.55 13.57
CA PRO A 29 1.37 -14.19 13.91
C PRO A 29 1.37 -13.97 15.43
N PHE A 30 2.04 -12.92 15.89
CA PHE A 30 2.12 -12.58 17.31
C PHE A 30 0.74 -12.15 17.83
N ALA A 31 0.18 -12.92 18.77
CA ALA A 31 -1.22 -12.82 19.20
C ALA A 31 -1.56 -11.45 19.82
N ALA A 32 -0.66 -10.89 20.64
CA ALA A 32 -0.89 -9.61 21.31
C ALA A 32 -1.06 -8.41 20.36
N LEU A 33 -0.56 -8.52 19.12
CA LEU A 33 -0.68 -7.48 18.09
C LEU A 33 -1.76 -7.80 17.04
N LEU A 34 -2.72 -8.66 17.36
CA LEU A 34 -3.83 -9.01 16.48
C LEU A 34 -5.14 -8.42 16.97
N GLU A 35 -5.86 -7.80 16.05
CA GLU A 35 -7.21 -7.29 16.26
C GLU A 35 -8.22 -8.00 15.36
N LYS A 36 -9.46 -8.09 15.84
CA LYS A 36 -10.58 -8.61 15.04
C LYS A 36 -10.86 -7.64 13.88
N LYS A 37 -10.89 -8.17 12.66
CA LYS A 37 -11.31 -7.42 11.46
C LYS A 37 -12.69 -7.88 11.01
N SER A 38 -13.72 -7.09 11.29
CA SER A 38 -15.06 -7.30 10.75
C SER A 38 -15.12 -6.88 9.28
N LYS A 39 -16.02 -7.50 8.51
CA LYS A 39 -16.24 -7.21 7.09
C LYS A 39 -17.60 -6.53 6.93
N SER A 40 -17.61 -5.31 6.38
CA SER A 40 -18.84 -4.59 6.05
C SER A 40 -19.43 -4.97 4.69
N ALA A 41 -18.68 -5.73 3.87
CA ALA A 41 -19.06 -6.09 2.50
C ALA A 41 -19.47 -4.89 1.62
N GLY A 42 -18.81 -3.76 1.82
CA GLY A 42 -19.06 -2.51 1.08
C GLY A 42 -20.30 -1.74 1.54
N ARG A 43 -20.92 -2.12 2.67
CA ARG A 43 -22.09 -1.42 3.25
C ARG A 43 -21.65 -0.33 4.21
N ASN A 44 -22.43 0.75 4.25
CA ASN A 44 -22.30 1.81 5.25
C ASN A 44 -23.03 1.43 6.57
N ASN A 45 -23.12 2.37 7.51
CA ASN A 45 -23.83 2.21 8.77
C ASN A 45 -25.34 1.98 8.60
N ASN A 46 -25.95 2.44 7.49
CA ASN A 46 -27.36 2.23 7.16
C ASN A 46 -27.63 0.94 6.36
N GLY A 47 -26.61 0.10 6.15
CA GLY A 47 -26.73 -1.14 5.40
C GLY A 47 -26.73 -0.99 3.86
N HIS A 48 -26.67 0.24 3.34
CA HIS A 48 -26.62 0.50 1.90
C HIS A 48 -25.23 0.26 1.32
N ILE A 49 -25.18 -0.28 0.09
CA ILE A 49 -23.92 -0.50 -0.64
C ILE A 49 -23.36 0.84 -1.12
N THR A 50 -22.28 1.30 -0.51
CA THR A 50 -21.53 2.50 -0.92
C THR A 50 -20.26 2.20 -1.68
N THR A 51 -19.72 0.99 -1.53
CA THR A 51 -18.56 0.50 -2.28
C THR A 51 -18.93 -0.80 -2.95
N ARG A 52 -19.08 -0.77 -4.28
CA ARG A 52 -19.47 -1.94 -5.08
C ARG A 52 -18.32 -2.95 -5.22
N HIS A 53 -18.64 -4.17 -5.60
CA HIS A 53 -17.72 -5.26 -5.92
C HIS A 53 -16.85 -5.72 -4.74
N ILE A 54 -17.30 -5.51 -3.51
CA ILE A 54 -16.64 -5.97 -2.28
C ILE A 54 -17.58 -6.92 -1.53
N GLY A 55 -17.02 -8.02 -1.01
CA GLY A 55 -17.75 -8.96 -0.16
C GLY A 55 -17.18 -10.37 -0.20
N GLY A 56 -17.54 -11.16 0.81
CA GLY A 56 -16.98 -12.50 1.00
C GLY A 56 -15.49 -12.48 1.33
N GLY A 57 -14.75 -13.46 0.79
CA GLY A 57 -13.32 -13.63 1.02
C GLY A 57 -12.97 -14.30 2.35
N HIS A 58 -11.71 -14.73 2.47
CA HIS A 58 -11.20 -15.41 3.66
C HIS A 58 -11.23 -14.51 4.90
N LYS A 59 -11.53 -15.08 6.10
CA LYS A 59 -11.45 -14.39 7.38
C LYS A 59 -10.02 -13.89 7.64
N GLN A 60 -9.88 -12.67 8.11
CA GLN A 60 -8.58 -12.03 8.36
C GLN A 60 -8.58 -11.37 9.73
N HIS A 61 -7.42 -11.38 10.39
CA HIS A 61 -7.13 -10.53 11.54
C HIS A 61 -6.31 -9.34 11.09
N TYR A 62 -6.55 -8.19 11.70
CA TYR A 62 -5.71 -7.01 11.50
C TYR A 62 -4.43 -7.16 12.33
N ARG A 63 -3.28 -6.70 11.78
CA ARG A 63 -2.01 -6.59 12.51
C ARG A 63 -1.82 -5.14 12.87
N VAL A 64 -1.67 -4.88 14.16
CA VAL A 64 -1.34 -3.54 14.67
C VAL A 64 0.09 -3.23 14.24
N VAL A 65 0.25 -2.28 13.32
CA VAL A 65 1.54 -1.88 12.77
C VAL A 65 1.91 -0.51 13.31
N ASP A 66 3.11 -0.38 13.82
CA ASP A 66 3.66 0.89 14.29
C ASP A 66 4.03 1.77 13.09
N PHE A 67 3.18 2.74 12.81
CA PHE A 67 3.41 3.77 11.79
C PHE A 67 4.06 5.04 12.36
N ARG A 68 4.16 5.17 13.67
CA ARG A 68 4.74 6.36 14.31
C ARG A 68 6.24 6.22 14.52
N ARG A 69 6.69 5.01 14.84
CA ARG A 69 8.11 4.74 15.15
C ARG A 69 8.66 5.69 16.20
N ASN A 70 7.88 5.95 17.24
CA ASN A 70 8.14 6.94 18.27
C ASN A 70 9.00 6.41 19.44
N LYS A 71 9.61 5.25 19.29
CA LYS A 71 10.50 4.66 20.29
C LYS A 71 11.95 4.99 19.91
N ASP A 72 12.39 6.18 20.30
CA ASP A 72 13.68 6.74 19.91
C ASP A 72 14.82 6.21 20.79
N GLY A 73 16.01 6.05 20.21
CA GLY A 73 17.23 5.66 20.91
C GLY A 73 17.29 4.19 21.36
N ILE A 74 16.20 3.43 21.28
CA ILE A 74 16.16 2.04 21.72
C ILE A 74 16.31 1.12 20.51
N PRO A 75 17.38 0.30 20.45
CA PRO A 75 17.59 -0.62 19.34
C PRO A 75 16.54 -1.74 19.36
N ALA A 76 16.09 -2.12 18.18
CA ALA A 76 15.14 -3.21 17.98
C ALA A 76 15.74 -4.25 17.03
N LYS A 77 15.69 -5.52 17.40
CA LYS A 77 16.10 -6.65 16.56
C LYS A 77 14.92 -7.14 15.74
N VAL A 78 15.13 -7.41 14.46
CA VAL A 78 14.15 -8.08 13.59
C VAL A 78 14.06 -9.54 14.01
N GLU A 79 12.95 -9.92 14.65
CA GLU A 79 12.73 -11.29 15.14
C GLU A 79 12.31 -12.20 14.00
N ARG A 80 11.41 -11.72 13.11
CA ARG A 80 10.93 -12.48 11.95
C ARG A 80 10.22 -11.59 10.92
N LEU A 81 10.14 -12.07 9.68
CA LEU A 81 9.37 -11.47 8.59
C LEU A 81 8.08 -12.25 8.41
N GLU A 82 6.93 -11.56 8.30
CA GLU A 82 5.61 -12.19 8.21
C GLU A 82 4.81 -11.70 6.99
N TYR A 83 3.97 -12.60 6.48
CA TYR A 83 2.95 -12.25 5.50
C TYR A 83 1.76 -11.57 6.20
N ASP A 84 1.32 -10.42 5.67
CA ASP A 84 0.10 -9.76 6.12
C ASP A 84 -0.99 -9.79 5.02
N PRO A 85 -2.14 -10.43 5.25
CA PRO A 85 -3.24 -10.48 4.29
C PRO A 85 -3.96 -9.13 4.11
N ASN A 86 -3.67 -8.12 4.95
CA ASN A 86 -4.34 -6.82 4.92
C ASN A 86 -3.64 -5.81 4.00
N ARG A 87 -2.40 -6.11 3.60
CA ARG A 87 -1.58 -5.21 2.76
C ARG A 87 -0.78 -5.98 1.73
N THR A 88 -0.21 -5.25 0.79
CA THR A 88 0.63 -5.84 -0.27
C THR A 88 2.07 -6.06 0.20
N ALA A 89 2.55 -5.25 1.13
CA ALA A 89 3.87 -5.38 1.75
C ALA A 89 3.88 -6.47 2.83
N ASN A 90 5.02 -7.13 3.01
CA ASN A 90 5.26 -7.95 4.18
C ASN A 90 5.51 -7.06 5.40
N ILE A 91 5.40 -7.63 6.59
CA ILE A 91 5.68 -6.96 7.87
C ILE A 91 6.85 -7.63 8.57
N ALA A 92 7.57 -6.87 9.38
CA ALA A 92 8.63 -7.36 10.25
C ALA A 92 8.20 -7.22 11.71
N LEU A 93 8.36 -8.27 12.49
CA LEU A 93 8.20 -8.21 13.94
C LEU A 93 9.53 -7.77 14.55
N LEU A 94 9.51 -6.66 15.24
CA LEU A 94 10.64 -6.12 16.00
C LEU A 94 10.51 -6.50 17.46
N CYS A 95 11.63 -6.89 18.08
CA CYS A 95 11.80 -7.00 19.52
C CYS A 95 12.77 -5.92 19.96
N TYR A 96 12.29 -4.97 20.74
CA TYR A 96 13.11 -3.91 21.33
C TYR A 96 13.95 -4.43 22.51
N ALA A 97 15.00 -3.73 22.85
CA ALA A 97 15.89 -4.11 23.96
C ALA A 97 15.17 -4.19 25.32
N ASP A 98 14.05 -3.46 25.47
CA ASP A 98 13.18 -3.49 26.66
C ASP A 98 12.09 -4.60 26.62
N GLY A 99 12.14 -5.49 25.62
CA GLY A 99 11.22 -6.62 25.48
C GLY A 99 9.91 -6.30 24.76
N GLU A 100 9.59 -5.02 24.48
CA GLU A 100 8.38 -4.66 23.71
C GLU A 100 8.48 -5.16 22.26
N ARG A 101 7.38 -5.70 21.74
CA ARG A 101 7.30 -6.11 20.35
C ARG A 101 6.38 -5.20 19.55
N ARG A 102 6.81 -4.83 18.34
CA ARG A 102 5.99 -4.05 17.39
C ARG A 102 6.13 -4.59 15.97
N TYR A 103 5.06 -4.53 15.19
CA TYR A 103 5.14 -4.75 13.76
C TYR A 103 5.49 -3.44 13.03
N ILE A 104 6.33 -3.56 12.01
CA ILE A 104 6.60 -2.49 11.04
C ILE A 104 6.38 -3.01 9.61
N ILE A 105 6.27 -2.11 8.64
CA ILE A 105 6.36 -2.48 7.23
C ILE A 105 7.79 -2.97 6.95
N ALA A 106 7.93 -4.17 6.41
CA ALA A 106 9.24 -4.75 6.11
C ALA A 106 9.95 -3.99 4.98
N PRO A 107 11.11 -3.37 5.23
CA PRO A 107 11.92 -2.72 4.21
C PRO A 107 12.57 -3.76 3.29
N LYS A 108 12.94 -3.34 2.09
CA LYS A 108 13.74 -4.15 1.18
C LYS A 108 15.17 -4.31 1.72
N GLY A 109 15.68 -5.53 1.70
CA GLY A 109 17.05 -5.84 2.14
C GLY A 109 17.23 -6.08 3.64
N VAL A 110 16.19 -5.88 4.44
CA VAL A 110 16.23 -6.20 5.88
C VAL A 110 15.99 -7.69 6.08
N ALA A 111 16.86 -8.32 6.87
CA ALA A 111 16.84 -9.73 7.22
C ALA A 111 16.49 -9.96 8.69
N VAL A 112 16.19 -11.21 9.04
CA VAL A 112 16.03 -11.63 10.45
C VAL A 112 17.38 -11.51 11.14
N GLY A 113 17.39 -10.91 12.33
CA GLY A 113 18.59 -10.64 13.11
C GLY A 113 19.11 -9.21 12.99
N ASP A 114 18.73 -8.46 11.94
CA ASP A 114 19.15 -7.07 11.78
C ASP A 114 18.67 -6.19 12.94
N GLN A 115 19.49 -5.21 13.29
CA GLN A 115 19.14 -4.18 14.27
C GLN A 115 18.67 -2.91 13.57
N LEU A 116 17.54 -2.40 14.02
CA LEU A 116 16.92 -1.17 13.52
C LEU A 116 16.78 -0.16 14.66
N LEU A 117 16.98 1.11 14.32
CA LEU A 117 16.90 2.23 15.26
C LEU A 117 15.94 3.29 14.74
N SER A 118 15.29 3.99 15.66
CA SER A 118 14.49 5.18 15.38
C SER A 118 15.03 6.37 16.16
N GLY A 119 14.92 7.57 15.63
CA GLY A 119 15.34 8.80 16.31
C GLY A 119 16.24 9.67 15.44
N SER A 120 16.59 10.85 15.94
CA SER A 120 17.43 11.84 15.24
C SER A 120 18.85 11.35 14.99
N GLU A 121 19.38 10.53 15.87
CA GLU A 121 20.78 10.03 15.84
C GLU A 121 20.90 8.65 15.18
N ALA A 122 19.79 8.09 14.67
CA ALA A 122 19.83 6.80 14.03
C ALA A 122 20.72 6.85 12.76
N PRO A 123 21.57 5.82 12.52
CA PRO A 123 22.38 5.78 11.31
C PRO A 123 21.52 5.65 10.06
N ILE A 124 22.03 6.19 8.92
CA ILE A 124 21.30 6.18 7.64
C ILE A 124 21.45 4.78 7.01
N ARG A 125 20.67 3.82 7.53
CA ARG A 125 20.60 2.44 7.05
C ARG A 125 19.16 2.07 6.72
N ALA A 126 18.97 1.16 5.76
CA ALA A 126 17.65 0.68 5.39
C ALA A 126 16.88 0.15 6.62
N GLY A 127 15.65 0.64 6.82
CA GLY A 127 14.79 0.27 7.94
C GLY A 127 14.86 1.20 9.16
N ASN A 128 15.86 2.06 9.25
CA ASN A 128 15.93 3.08 10.30
C ASN A 128 14.99 4.24 10.02
N CYS A 129 14.39 4.80 11.07
CA CYS A 129 13.41 5.86 10.98
C CYS A 129 13.95 7.16 11.59
N LEU A 130 14.01 8.22 10.77
CA LEU A 130 14.57 9.51 11.19
C LEU A 130 13.63 10.66 10.78
N PRO A 131 13.74 11.83 11.43
CA PRO A 131 13.22 13.08 10.89
C PRO A 131 13.90 13.40 9.54
N ILE A 132 13.14 13.92 8.59
CA ILE A 132 13.65 14.21 7.22
C ILE A 132 14.83 15.19 7.26
N ARG A 133 14.88 16.09 8.24
CA ARG A 133 16.00 17.02 8.42
C ARG A 133 17.36 16.32 8.53
N ASN A 134 17.40 15.10 9.08
CA ASN A 134 18.63 14.34 9.33
C ASN A 134 19.00 13.40 8.17
N ILE A 135 18.19 13.36 7.11
CA ILE A 135 18.38 12.44 5.98
C ILE A 135 19.02 13.18 4.81
N PRO A 136 20.10 12.68 4.18
CA PRO A 136 20.71 13.31 3.01
C PRO A 136 19.75 13.39 1.81
N VAL A 137 19.89 14.47 1.03
CA VAL A 137 19.21 14.62 -0.26
C VAL A 137 19.64 13.48 -1.20
N GLY A 138 18.72 13.03 -2.06
CA GLY A 138 18.93 11.89 -2.97
C GLY A 138 18.57 10.54 -2.35
N THR A 139 18.40 10.45 -1.02
CA THR A 139 18.05 9.20 -0.35
C THR A 139 16.64 8.74 -0.72
N THR A 140 16.49 7.43 -0.96
CA THR A 140 15.18 6.80 -1.11
C THR A 140 14.57 6.50 0.26
N LEU A 141 13.31 6.85 0.42
CA LEU A 141 12.56 6.76 1.67
C LEU A 141 11.24 6.01 1.47
N HIS A 142 10.69 5.47 2.54
CA HIS A 142 9.34 4.94 2.58
C HIS A 142 8.67 5.27 3.92
N CYS A 143 7.39 4.92 4.08
CA CYS A 143 6.65 5.19 5.31
C CYS A 143 6.79 6.65 5.78
N VAL A 144 6.58 7.61 4.85
CA VAL A 144 6.76 9.04 5.12
C VAL A 144 5.51 9.63 5.77
N GLU A 145 5.69 10.42 6.79
CA GLU A 145 4.62 11.22 7.41
C GLU A 145 4.20 12.40 6.52
N MET A 146 2.97 12.84 6.67
CA MET A 146 2.46 14.07 6.05
C MET A 146 2.41 15.25 7.02
N LEU A 147 2.31 14.96 8.31
CA LEU A 147 2.37 15.90 9.42
C LEU A 147 3.21 15.27 10.52
N PRO A 148 4.05 16.03 11.22
CA PRO A 148 4.89 15.51 12.30
C PRO A 148 4.07 14.76 13.36
N GLY A 149 4.52 13.59 13.78
CA GLY A 149 3.90 12.77 14.83
C GLY A 149 2.59 12.06 14.45
N LYS A 150 2.05 12.31 13.25
CA LYS A 150 0.80 11.65 12.81
C LYS A 150 0.98 10.20 12.43
N GLY A 151 2.21 9.80 12.15
CA GLY A 151 2.55 8.48 11.64
C GLY A 151 2.58 8.40 10.12
N ALA A 152 3.23 7.38 9.62
CA ALA A 152 3.47 7.17 8.19
C ALA A 152 2.17 7.06 7.38
N GLN A 153 2.08 7.81 6.29
CA GLN A 153 0.92 7.84 5.39
C GLN A 153 1.27 7.58 3.93
N MET A 154 2.48 7.94 3.49
CA MET A 154 2.94 7.79 2.10
C MET A 154 3.92 6.63 1.97
N ALA A 155 4.01 6.05 0.76
CA ALA A 155 4.94 4.97 0.39
C ALA A 155 4.90 3.76 1.36
N ARG A 156 3.70 3.15 1.56
CA ARG A 156 3.49 2.00 2.43
C ARG A 156 3.20 0.70 1.69
N THR A 157 3.01 0.76 0.38
CA THR A 157 2.68 -0.41 -0.44
C THR A 157 3.94 -1.13 -0.90
N ALA A 158 3.81 -2.41 -1.25
CA ALA A 158 4.92 -3.23 -1.76
C ALA A 158 5.71 -2.53 -2.89
N GLY A 159 7.03 -2.48 -2.78
CA GLY A 159 7.92 -1.84 -3.74
C GLY A 159 7.76 -0.33 -3.86
N ALA A 160 7.11 0.32 -2.88
CA ALA A 160 6.98 1.77 -2.90
C ALA A 160 8.22 2.44 -2.26
N GLY A 161 8.66 3.50 -2.90
CA GLY A 161 9.69 4.40 -2.41
C GLY A 161 9.42 5.81 -2.90
N VAL A 162 9.95 6.80 -2.21
CA VAL A 162 9.98 8.21 -2.58
C VAL A 162 11.41 8.71 -2.48
N VAL A 163 11.79 9.68 -3.29
CA VAL A 163 13.14 10.26 -3.27
C VAL A 163 13.08 11.64 -2.64
N LEU A 164 13.97 11.90 -1.69
CA LEU A 164 14.18 13.23 -1.12
C LEU A 164 14.94 14.07 -2.12
N MET A 165 14.30 15.12 -2.67
CA MET A 165 14.86 15.95 -3.75
C MET A 165 15.62 17.16 -3.22
N ALA A 166 15.06 17.85 -2.24
CA ALA A 166 15.63 19.07 -1.67
C ALA A 166 15.10 19.30 -0.25
N ARG A 167 15.78 20.14 0.49
CA ARG A 167 15.35 20.68 1.79
C ARG A 167 15.50 22.20 1.74
N GLU A 168 14.42 22.90 1.98
CA GLU A 168 14.37 24.37 1.91
C GLU A 168 13.60 24.91 3.12
N GLY A 169 14.29 25.59 4.02
CA GLY A 169 13.70 26.11 5.25
C GLY A 169 13.01 25.02 6.07
N THR A 170 11.72 25.18 6.35
CA THR A 170 10.91 24.26 7.15
C THR A 170 10.30 23.10 6.37
N TYR A 171 10.53 23.03 5.05
CA TYR A 171 9.96 22.02 4.16
C TYR A 171 11.02 21.26 3.40
N ALA A 172 10.72 19.98 3.16
CA ALA A 172 11.46 19.11 2.26
C ALA A 172 10.60 18.79 1.03
N GLN A 173 11.23 18.70 -0.13
CA GLN A 173 10.60 18.27 -1.38
C GLN A 173 10.85 16.78 -1.60
N ILE A 174 9.78 16.02 -1.77
CA ILE A 174 9.85 14.58 -2.04
C ILE A 174 9.18 14.27 -3.38
N ARG A 175 9.81 13.41 -4.17
CA ARG A 175 9.27 12.88 -5.42
C ARG A 175 8.66 11.51 -5.18
N LEU A 176 7.34 11.42 -5.39
CA LEU A 176 6.60 10.17 -5.29
C LEU A 176 6.86 9.28 -6.52
N ARG A 177 6.59 7.97 -6.39
CA ARG A 177 6.67 7.01 -7.51
C ARG A 177 5.78 7.39 -8.71
N SER A 178 4.71 8.17 -8.49
CA SER A 178 3.85 8.69 -9.56
C SER A 178 4.47 9.83 -10.38
N GLY A 179 5.62 10.38 -9.94
CA GLY A 179 6.23 11.58 -10.49
C GLY A 179 5.75 12.89 -9.85
N GLU A 180 4.73 12.85 -8.97
CA GLU A 180 4.29 14.03 -8.22
C GLU A 180 5.38 14.47 -7.24
N VAL A 181 5.71 15.75 -7.22
CA VAL A 181 6.62 16.37 -6.24
C VAL A 181 5.79 17.11 -5.20
N ARG A 182 6.04 16.80 -3.92
CA ARG A 182 5.33 17.37 -2.78
C ARG A 182 6.26 17.94 -1.75
N ARG A 183 5.78 18.97 -1.05
CA ARG A 183 6.38 19.48 0.18
C ARG A 183 5.86 18.68 1.38
N VAL A 184 6.76 18.38 2.30
CA VAL A 184 6.46 17.83 3.63
C VAL A 184 7.30 18.58 4.66
N HIS A 185 6.83 18.72 5.88
CA HIS A 185 7.58 19.39 6.93
C HIS A 185 8.86 18.58 7.26
N ILE A 186 9.99 19.26 7.53
CA ILE A 186 11.29 18.59 7.79
C ILE A 186 11.29 17.73 9.04
N GLU A 187 10.41 18.02 10.03
CA GLU A 187 10.23 17.23 11.23
C GLU A 187 9.39 15.94 11.00
N CYS A 188 8.78 15.79 9.81
CA CYS A 188 8.13 14.55 9.45
C CYS A 188 9.13 13.41 9.46
N ARG A 189 8.73 12.28 10.04
CA ARG A 189 9.56 11.06 10.04
C ARG A 189 9.41 10.30 8.74
N ALA A 190 10.49 9.66 8.33
CA ALA A 190 10.53 8.75 7.20
C ALA A 190 11.46 7.59 7.51
N THR A 191 11.19 6.43 6.91
CA THR A 191 12.07 5.27 7.02
C THR A 191 12.96 5.19 5.78
N VAL A 192 14.25 4.97 5.99
CA VAL A 192 15.26 4.86 4.92
C VAL A 192 15.04 3.59 4.11
N GLY A 193 15.21 3.66 2.79
CA GLY A 193 15.07 2.55 1.86
C GLY A 193 13.69 2.44 1.20
N GLU A 194 13.46 1.36 0.50
CA GLU A 194 12.20 1.01 -0.17
C GLU A 194 11.42 -0.03 0.62
N VAL A 195 10.10 -0.10 0.40
CA VAL A 195 9.27 -1.20 0.91
C VAL A 195 9.62 -2.50 0.17
N GLY A 196 9.73 -3.58 0.92
CA GLY A 196 9.96 -4.91 0.37
C GLY A 196 8.81 -5.44 -0.49
N ASN A 197 8.95 -6.68 -1.01
CA ASN A 197 7.95 -7.38 -1.83
C ASN A 197 7.59 -6.66 -3.14
N GLY A 198 8.55 -6.02 -3.80
CA GLY A 198 8.34 -5.23 -5.04
C GLY A 198 7.70 -6.03 -6.18
N GLU A 199 7.96 -7.34 -6.26
CA GLU A 199 7.41 -8.25 -7.26
C GLU A 199 5.92 -8.58 -7.06
N HIS A 200 5.31 -8.11 -5.98
CA HIS A 200 3.89 -8.38 -5.67
C HIS A 200 2.94 -8.05 -6.83
N SER A 201 3.21 -6.98 -7.59
CA SER A 201 2.39 -6.57 -8.74
C SER A 201 2.51 -7.50 -9.95
N LEU A 202 3.59 -8.28 -10.04
CA LEU A 202 3.87 -9.20 -11.15
C LEU A 202 3.17 -10.56 -11.01
N ARG A 203 2.56 -10.83 -9.86
CA ARG A 203 1.81 -12.07 -9.65
C ARG A 203 0.56 -12.12 -10.51
N LYS A 204 0.25 -13.32 -11.02
CA LYS A 204 -0.98 -13.61 -11.76
C LYS A 204 -1.79 -14.65 -10.98
N ILE A 205 -3.06 -14.36 -10.77
CA ILE A 205 -3.94 -15.15 -9.91
C ILE A 205 -4.48 -16.41 -10.62
N GLY A 206 -4.60 -16.35 -11.94
CA GLY A 206 -4.94 -17.47 -12.82
C GLY A 206 -6.43 -17.79 -12.92
N LYS A 207 -7.25 -17.53 -11.89
CA LYS A 207 -8.68 -17.87 -11.88
C LYS A 207 -9.53 -16.86 -11.12
N ALA A 208 -10.81 -16.74 -11.54
CA ALA A 208 -11.78 -15.84 -10.90
C ALA A 208 -12.05 -16.17 -9.43
N GLY A 209 -12.08 -17.46 -9.06
CA GLY A 209 -12.24 -17.88 -7.68
C GLY A 209 -11.17 -17.36 -6.73
N ALA A 210 -9.93 -17.17 -7.21
CA ALA A 210 -8.87 -16.59 -6.41
C ALA A 210 -9.09 -15.10 -6.09
N MET A 211 -9.80 -14.36 -6.94
CA MET A 211 -10.28 -13.00 -6.64
C MET A 211 -11.40 -13.03 -5.59
N ARG A 212 -12.33 -14.02 -5.70
CA ARG A 212 -13.39 -14.20 -4.71
C ARG A 212 -12.85 -14.48 -3.31
N TRP A 213 -11.80 -15.28 -3.18
CA TRP A 213 -11.12 -15.53 -1.89
C TRP A 213 -10.57 -14.26 -1.23
N ARG A 214 -10.27 -13.23 -2.02
CA ARG A 214 -9.79 -11.93 -1.56
C ARG A 214 -10.90 -10.93 -1.24
N GLY A 215 -12.15 -11.34 -1.40
CA GLY A 215 -13.30 -10.48 -1.14
C GLY A 215 -13.69 -9.57 -2.31
N ILE A 216 -13.16 -9.82 -3.50
CA ILE A 216 -13.51 -9.07 -4.72
C ILE A 216 -14.63 -9.82 -5.44
N ARG A 217 -15.77 -9.15 -5.62
CA ARG A 217 -16.91 -9.67 -6.37
C ARG A 217 -16.75 -9.39 -7.87
N PRO A 218 -17.44 -10.14 -8.74
CA PRO A 218 -17.43 -9.89 -10.18
C PRO A 218 -17.89 -8.49 -10.53
N THR A 219 -17.31 -7.94 -11.59
CA THR A 219 -17.69 -6.63 -12.17
C THR A 219 -18.29 -6.85 -13.53
N VAL A 220 -19.49 -6.29 -13.76
CA VAL A 220 -20.16 -6.26 -15.04
C VAL A 220 -19.86 -4.93 -15.72
N ARG A 221 -19.52 -4.97 -17.02
CA ARG A 221 -19.27 -3.75 -17.80
C ARG A 221 -20.59 -3.03 -18.10
N GLY A 222 -20.60 -1.69 -18.07
CA GLY A 222 -21.80 -0.90 -18.35
C GLY A 222 -22.44 -1.15 -19.72
N VAL A 223 -21.63 -1.47 -20.75
CA VAL A 223 -22.09 -1.75 -22.12
C VAL A 223 -22.92 -3.04 -22.26
N VAL A 224 -22.91 -3.94 -21.27
CA VAL A 224 -23.71 -5.17 -21.27
C VAL A 224 -24.92 -5.09 -20.33
N MET A 225 -25.18 -3.91 -19.81
CA MET A 225 -26.34 -3.62 -18.96
C MET A 225 -27.47 -3.03 -19.81
N ASN A 226 -28.66 -2.95 -19.22
CA ASN A 226 -29.79 -2.26 -19.81
C ASN A 226 -29.64 -0.72 -19.69
N PRO A 227 -30.34 0.07 -20.54
CA PRO A 227 -30.27 1.54 -20.51
C PRO A 227 -30.58 2.15 -19.15
N ILE A 228 -31.48 1.54 -18.38
CA ILE A 228 -31.84 2.00 -17.02
C ILE A 228 -30.71 1.81 -16.01
N ASP A 229 -29.83 0.81 -16.20
CA ASP A 229 -28.80 0.45 -15.24
C ASP A 229 -27.48 1.23 -15.44
N HIS A 230 -27.22 1.64 -16.68
CA HIS A 230 -25.98 2.34 -17.02
C HIS A 230 -26.15 3.22 -18.27
N PRO A 231 -25.55 4.43 -18.31
CA PRO A 231 -25.56 5.30 -19.50
C PRO A 231 -24.95 4.70 -20.77
N HIS A 232 -24.19 3.61 -20.67
CA HIS A 232 -23.65 2.84 -21.79
C HIS A 232 -24.50 1.61 -22.11
N GLY A 233 -25.63 1.42 -21.46
CA GLY A 233 -26.48 0.24 -21.64
C GLY A 233 -27.33 0.32 -22.90
N GLY A 234 -27.87 -0.83 -23.30
CA GLY A 234 -28.71 -0.98 -24.46
C GLY A 234 -27.97 -1.37 -25.74
N GLY A 235 -28.74 -1.47 -26.87
CA GLY A 235 -28.25 -1.90 -28.16
C GLY A 235 -28.31 -3.41 -28.37
N GLU A 236 -28.08 -3.85 -29.60
CA GLU A 236 -28.06 -5.26 -30.00
C GLU A 236 -26.64 -5.75 -30.19
N GLY A 237 -26.37 -6.99 -29.72
CA GLY A 237 -25.07 -7.67 -29.89
C GLY A 237 -23.92 -6.96 -29.19
N LYS A 238 -22.80 -6.80 -29.87
CA LYS A 238 -21.58 -6.17 -29.34
C LYS A 238 -21.56 -4.67 -29.60
N THR A 239 -22.44 -3.93 -28.96
CA THR A 239 -22.52 -2.46 -29.10
C THR A 239 -21.33 -1.75 -28.41
N ALA A 240 -20.95 -0.60 -28.98
CA ALA A 240 -20.01 0.34 -28.33
C ALA A 240 -20.75 1.24 -27.34
N ALA A 241 -19.98 1.98 -26.51
CA ALA A 241 -20.57 2.89 -25.53
C ALA A 241 -21.35 4.06 -26.12
N GLY A 242 -21.16 4.38 -27.41
CA GLY A 242 -21.85 5.44 -28.16
C GLY A 242 -21.63 6.86 -27.68
N ARG A 243 -20.83 7.06 -26.65
CA ARG A 243 -20.60 8.36 -25.99
C ARG A 243 -19.27 8.39 -25.24
N HIS A 244 -18.88 9.57 -24.75
CA HIS A 244 -17.72 9.69 -23.87
C HIS A 244 -17.85 8.76 -22.64
N PRO A 245 -16.78 8.02 -22.25
CA PRO A 245 -16.85 7.09 -21.13
C PRO A 245 -17.28 7.75 -19.82
N VAL A 246 -18.37 7.24 -19.24
CA VAL A 246 -18.94 7.75 -17.99
C VAL A 246 -19.13 6.63 -16.97
N SER A 247 -19.27 7.03 -15.69
CA SER A 247 -19.64 6.13 -14.61
C SER A 247 -21.15 5.83 -14.63
N PRO A 248 -21.68 4.86 -13.84
CA PRO A 248 -23.12 4.63 -13.72
C PRO A 248 -23.94 5.87 -13.34
N TRP A 249 -23.31 6.86 -12.71
CA TRP A 249 -23.94 8.13 -12.33
C TRP A 249 -23.71 9.24 -13.36
N GLY A 250 -23.28 8.92 -14.57
CA GLY A 250 -23.07 9.90 -15.66
C GLY A 250 -21.79 10.73 -15.54
N GLN A 251 -20.97 10.53 -14.53
CA GLN A 251 -19.74 11.27 -14.37
C GLN A 251 -18.66 10.79 -15.36
N GLN A 252 -18.02 11.70 -16.07
CA GLN A 252 -16.90 11.40 -16.96
C GLN A 252 -15.77 10.67 -16.22
N THR A 253 -15.30 9.54 -16.78
CA THR A 253 -14.26 8.70 -16.20
C THR A 253 -12.84 9.00 -16.72
N LYS A 254 -12.75 9.73 -17.84
CA LYS A 254 -11.47 10.17 -18.42
C LYS A 254 -11.39 11.69 -18.44
N GLY A 255 -10.21 12.23 -18.15
CA GLY A 255 -9.91 13.66 -18.24
C GLY A 255 -10.41 14.53 -17.07
N LYS A 256 -11.51 14.17 -16.42
CA LYS A 256 -12.07 14.95 -15.32
C LYS A 256 -11.16 14.95 -14.09
N ARG A 257 -10.85 16.13 -13.56
CA ARG A 257 -10.13 16.28 -12.31
C ARG A 257 -11.05 15.94 -11.13
N THR A 258 -10.72 14.86 -10.38
CA THR A 258 -11.54 14.35 -9.27
C THR A 258 -11.05 14.74 -7.88
N ARG A 259 -9.87 15.36 -7.76
CA ARG A 259 -9.33 15.80 -6.47
C ARG A 259 -10.20 16.91 -5.86
N ARG A 260 -10.81 16.63 -4.70
CA ARG A 260 -11.65 17.57 -3.95
C ARG A 260 -10.92 18.25 -2.79
N ASN A 261 -9.88 17.62 -2.24
CA ASN A 261 -9.13 18.18 -1.11
C ASN A 261 -8.24 19.33 -1.59
N LYS A 262 -8.71 20.55 -1.41
CA LYS A 262 -7.98 21.79 -1.77
C LYS A 262 -6.97 22.22 -0.71
N ARG A 263 -7.17 21.85 0.57
CA ARG A 263 -6.32 22.28 1.71
C ARG A 263 -4.83 21.97 1.54
N THR A 264 -4.51 20.86 0.92
CA THR A 264 -3.12 20.41 0.70
C THR A 264 -2.63 20.64 -0.73
N THR A 265 -3.32 21.46 -1.51
CA THR A 265 -2.91 21.77 -2.89
C THR A 265 -1.63 22.60 -2.92
N SER A 266 -1.45 23.52 -1.97
CA SER A 266 -0.22 24.31 -1.78
C SER A 266 1.03 23.47 -1.50
N MET A 267 0.84 22.25 -0.97
CA MET A 267 1.94 21.32 -0.73
C MET A 267 2.37 20.54 -1.99
N ILE A 268 1.69 20.69 -3.12
CA ILE A 268 2.04 20.05 -4.39
C ILE A 268 2.83 21.03 -5.23
N VAL A 269 4.12 20.76 -5.40
CA VAL A 269 5.03 21.56 -6.23
C VAL A 269 4.80 21.26 -7.71
N SER A 270 4.80 19.97 -8.07
CA SER A 270 4.55 19.53 -9.44
C SER A 270 3.61 18.31 -9.46
N ARG A 271 2.68 18.30 -10.40
CA ARG A 271 1.77 17.17 -10.61
C ARG A 271 2.37 16.19 -11.61
N ARG A 272 1.97 14.88 -11.51
CA ARG A 272 2.32 13.89 -12.52
C ARG A 272 1.80 14.31 -13.90
N GLY A 273 2.55 14.01 -14.95
CA GLY A 273 2.08 14.14 -16.34
C GLY A 273 1.97 15.55 -16.89
N LYS A 274 2.54 16.58 -16.23
CA LYS A 274 2.89 17.80 -16.94
C LYS A 274 4.25 17.58 -17.60
N LYS A 275 4.23 17.26 -18.88
CA LYS A 275 5.34 17.53 -19.79
C LYS A 275 5.43 19.03 -20.02
#